data_370affb7b296835233ce203a069ee935
#
_entry.id   370affb7b296835233ce203a069ee935
#
_cell.length_a   1.000
_cell.length_b   1.000
_cell.length_c   1.000
_cell.angle_alpha   90.00
_cell.angle_beta   90.00
_cell.angle_gamma   90.00
#
_symmetry.space_group_name_H-M   'P 1'
#
loop_
_entity.id
_entity.type
_entity.pdbx_description
1 polymer ?
#
loop_
_entity_poly.entity_id
_entity_poly.type
_entity_poly.pdbx_seq_one_letter_code
_entity_poly.pdbx_strand_id
1 'polypeptide(L)'
;MAADKEVLRELSDMKRTSNAEERKYVDAALKHLSSNSKRDRLEKSTTVGVTCASSASQLLENQVFDVVILDESSQITEPLSLVPIVKSSCHHCLLVGDPKQLPPVVQTSAALTYTLFERLAISHEPTRLVKQYRCHPKIASVASKLFYNNTLQSGVDNVSPIFGSDPMIFVDVFRGRSGANGSLSNEMEAREICAWIKFAICSEKVNAEELGVITPYISQARLIRRFLGDEDLCASIVVSTVDSFQGAEREMILISTVISSEASKASLKFVSDSKRLCVAMTRAKRQLVVIGHRDTLMRDRRYREIIRSSKCWSGDGAGVRARVELSSEVVLEPKEVETSVKEETVENKLLEELSSNIYAKGEGVSLETAEPEMVPSSIIPSQKEEKEAEE
;
A
#
# COMPACT_ATOMS: atom_id res chain seq x y z
N MET A 1 -21.76 -30.92 8.57
CA MET A 1 -21.44 -29.68 7.77
C MET A 1 -22.69 -28.96 7.23
N ALA A 2 -23.62 -29.64 6.53
CA ALA A 2 -24.88 -28.97 6.11
C ALA A 2 -25.81 -28.70 7.32
N ALA A 3 -26.01 -29.69 8.18
CA ALA A 3 -26.82 -29.58 9.39
C ALA A 3 -26.31 -28.47 10.35
N ASP A 4 -25.00 -28.35 10.54
CA ASP A 4 -24.41 -27.31 11.42
C ASP A 4 -24.66 -25.89 10.91
N LYS A 5 -24.67 -25.72 9.58
CA LYS A 5 -24.99 -24.41 8.97
C LYS A 5 -26.46 -24.02 9.14
N GLU A 6 -27.33 -24.99 9.14
CA GLU A 6 -28.77 -24.82 9.34
C GLU A 6 -29.07 -24.42 10.78
N VAL A 7 -28.52 -25.15 11.75
CA VAL A 7 -28.62 -24.84 13.18
C VAL A 7 -28.02 -23.47 13.52
N LEU A 8 -26.89 -23.10 12.91
CA LEU A 8 -26.29 -21.76 13.09
C LEU A 8 -27.16 -20.63 12.52
N ARG A 9 -27.88 -20.89 11.44
CA ARG A 9 -28.85 -19.94 10.89
C ARG A 9 -30.06 -19.78 11.81
N GLU A 10 -30.66 -20.88 12.25
CA GLU A 10 -31.78 -20.88 13.18
C GLU A 10 -31.46 -20.13 14.47
N LEU A 11 -30.30 -20.42 15.08
CA LEU A 11 -29.86 -19.69 16.28
C LEU A 11 -29.59 -18.21 16.02
N SER A 12 -29.07 -17.85 14.81
CA SER A 12 -28.89 -16.46 14.42
C SER A 12 -30.21 -15.72 14.27
N ASP A 13 -31.24 -16.38 13.76
CA ASP A 13 -32.59 -15.82 13.62
C ASP A 13 -33.29 -15.74 14.99
N MET A 14 -33.14 -16.73 15.85
CA MET A 14 -33.59 -16.67 17.26
C MET A 14 -32.97 -15.48 18.00
N LYS A 15 -31.69 -15.17 17.78
CA LYS A 15 -31.03 -14.01 18.39
C LYS A 15 -31.72 -12.69 18.06
N ARG A 16 -32.32 -12.56 16.87
CA ARG A 16 -33.01 -11.33 16.42
C ARG A 16 -34.32 -11.11 17.16
N THR A 17 -34.99 -12.19 17.57
CA THR A 17 -36.32 -12.16 18.20
C THR A 17 -36.28 -12.30 19.73
N SER A 18 -35.13 -12.68 20.32
CA SER A 18 -34.95 -12.95 21.73
C SER A 18 -34.82 -11.70 22.61
N ASN A 19 -35.27 -11.78 23.85
CA ASN A 19 -35.04 -10.77 24.88
C ASN A 19 -33.58 -10.75 25.38
N ALA A 20 -33.23 -9.83 26.29
CA ALA A 20 -31.84 -9.63 26.74
C ALA A 20 -31.22 -10.83 27.48
N GLU A 21 -32.04 -11.60 28.23
CA GLU A 21 -31.55 -12.81 28.92
C GLU A 21 -31.42 -13.98 27.97
N GLU A 22 -32.41 -14.22 27.13
CA GLU A 22 -32.36 -15.27 26.10
C GLU A 22 -31.21 -15.08 25.12
N ARG A 23 -30.89 -13.84 24.73
CA ARG A 23 -29.72 -13.52 23.89
C ARG A 23 -28.42 -14.02 24.45
N LYS A 24 -28.21 -13.99 25.78
CA LYS A 24 -27.00 -14.52 26.43
C LYS A 24 -26.86 -16.02 26.20
N TYR A 25 -27.95 -16.77 26.32
CA TYR A 25 -27.94 -18.21 26.07
C TYR A 25 -27.73 -18.55 24.59
N VAL A 26 -28.40 -17.82 23.72
CA VAL A 26 -28.23 -17.99 22.26
C VAL A 26 -26.81 -17.62 21.82
N ASP A 27 -26.22 -16.56 22.37
CA ASP A 27 -24.83 -16.18 22.10
C ASP A 27 -23.83 -17.23 22.59
N ALA A 28 -24.07 -17.82 23.77
CA ALA A 28 -23.26 -18.90 24.28
C ALA A 28 -23.35 -20.17 23.41
N ALA A 29 -24.55 -20.54 22.98
CA ALA A 29 -24.78 -21.66 22.06
C ALA A 29 -24.14 -21.45 20.70
N LEU A 30 -24.29 -20.26 20.09
CA LEU A 30 -23.64 -19.88 18.84
C LEU A 30 -22.12 -19.95 18.95
N LYS A 31 -21.56 -19.43 20.04
CA LYS A 31 -20.11 -19.47 20.31
C LYS A 31 -19.60 -20.90 20.43
N HIS A 32 -20.33 -21.74 21.16
CA HIS A 32 -19.96 -23.15 21.38
C HIS A 32 -20.01 -23.95 20.06
N LEU A 33 -21.10 -23.85 19.30
CA LEU A 33 -21.25 -24.53 18.01
C LEU A 33 -20.23 -24.05 16.99
N SER A 34 -20.00 -22.73 16.91
CA SER A 34 -18.97 -22.17 16.05
C SER A 34 -17.57 -22.67 16.42
N SER A 35 -17.28 -22.80 17.72
CA SER A 35 -15.99 -23.32 18.21
C SER A 35 -15.81 -24.79 17.86
N ASN A 36 -16.84 -25.63 18.05
CA ASN A 36 -16.80 -27.04 17.68
C ASN A 36 -16.65 -27.25 16.19
N SER A 37 -17.40 -26.52 15.37
CA SER A 37 -17.26 -26.56 13.92
C SER A 37 -15.87 -26.13 13.45
N LYS A 38 -15.23 -25.18 14.13
CA LYS A 38 -13.84 -24.78 13.85
C LYS A 38 -12.85 -25.89 14.23
N ARG A 39 -13.04 -26.56 15.37
CA ARG A 39 -12.22 -27.70 15.79
C ARG A 39 -12.31 -28.86 14.82
N ASP A 40 -13.52 -29.27 14.44
CA ASP A 40 -13.75 -30.35 13.48
C ASP A 40 -13.08 -30.06 12.10
N ARG A 41 -13.08 -28.80 11.70
CA ARG A 41 -12.39 -28.37 10.48
C ARG A 41 -10.88 -28.41 10.63
N LEU A 42 -10.37 -28.00 11.79
CA LEU A 42 -8.95 -28.01 12.10
C LEU A 42 -8.41 -29.43 12.10
N GLU A 43 -9.08 -30.38 12.77
CA GLU A 43 -8.70 -31.79 12.82
C GLU A 43 -8.63 -32.47 11.45
N LYS A 44 -9.44 -31.99 10.50
CA LYS A 44 -9.46 -32.48 9.11
C LYS A 44 -8.51 -31.73 8.18
N SER A 45 -7.84 -30.68 8.67
CA SER A 45 -6.97 -29.84 7.85
C SER A 45 -5.52 -30.28 7.97
N THR A 46 -4.87 -30.47 6.86
CA THR A 46 -3.42 -30.76 6.78
C THR A 46 -2.58 -29.50 6.82
N THR A 47 -3.18 -28.34 6.53
CA THR A 47 -2.49 -27.04 6.51
C THR A 47 -3.36 -25.98 7.18
N VAL A 48 -2.77 -25.17 8.05
CA VAL A 48 -3.45 -24.11 8.80
C VAL A 48 -2.69 -22.80 8.62
N GLY A 49 -3.37 -21.79 8.08
CA GLY A 49 -2.83 -20.44 7.95
C GLY A 49 -3.34 -19.54 9.07
N VAL A 50 -2.40 -18.94 9.83
CA VAL A 50 -2.69 -18.02 10.93
C VAL A 50 -1.62 -16.93 11.02
N THR A 51 -1.93 -15.82 11.71
CA THR A 51 -0.88 -14.86 12.09
C THR A 51 -0.05 -15.44 13.23
N CYS A 52 1.21 -15.02 13.38
CA CYS A 52 2.07 -15.48 14.47
C CYS A 52 1.43 -15.29 15.85
N ALA A 53 0.79 -14.15 16.09
CA ALA A 53 0.08 -13.91 17.36
C ALA A 53 -1.12 -14.86 17.54
N SER A 54 -1.88 -15.14 16.49
CA SER A 54 -3.04 -16.03 16.54
C SER A 54 -2.68 -17.51 16.72
N SER A 55 -1.42 -17.89 16.48
CA SER A 55 -0.94 -19.25 16.74
C SER A 55 -0.99 -19.62 18.23
N ALA A 56 -1.02 -18.63 19.13
CA ALA A 56 -1.20 -18.83 20.58
C ALA A 56 -2.67 -18.99 21.01
N SER A 57 -3.63 -19.03 20.09
CA SER A 57 -5.05 -19.14 20.43
C SER A 57 -5.40 -20.50 21.03
N GLN A 58 -6.40 -20.54 21.92
CA GLN A 58 -6.94 -21.78 22.50
C GLN A 58 -7.42 -22.80 21.47
N LEU A 59 -7.79 -22.35 20.26
CA LEU A 59 -8.21 -23.24 19.18
C LEU A 59 -7.06 -24.14 18.71
N LEU A 60 -5.83 -23.64 18.75
CA LEU A 60 -4.61 -24.35 18.34
C LEU A 60 -3.87 -24.97 19.52
N GLU A 61 -4.39 -24.83 20.75
CA GLU A 61 -3.82 -25.45 21.91
C GLU A 61 -3.85 -26.99 21.77
N ASN A 62 -2.74 -27.62 22.04
CA ASN A 62 -2.53 -29.07 21.85
C ASN A 62 -2.51 -29.59 20.41
N GLN A 63 -2.47 -28.68 19.41
CA GLN A 63 -2.19 -29.09 18.02
C GLN A 63 -0.68 -29.15 17.80
N VAL A 64 -0.22 -30.25 17.20
CA VAL A 64 1.18 -30.43 16.81
C VAL A 64 1.27 -30.31 15.29
N PHE A 65 2.26 -29.54 14.84
CA PHE A 65 2.53 -29.38 13.42
C PHE A 65 3.99 -29.77 13.15
N ASP A 66 4.23 -30.70 12.26
CA ASP A 66 5.59 -31.13 11.91
C ASP A 66 6.43 -30.00 11.29
N VAL A 67 5.78 -29.12 10.53
CA VAL A 67 6.42 -28.02 9.82
C VAL A 67 5.74 -26.70 10.13
N VAL A 68 6.53 -25.69 10.47
CA VAL A 68 6.10 -24.28 10.55
C VAL A 68 6.76 -23.49 9.43
N ILE A 69 5.96 -22.78 8.67
CA ILE A 69 6.45 -21.85 7.63
C ILE A 69 6.11 -20.44 8.07
N LEU A 70 7.14 -19.63 8.28
CA LEU A 70 7.00 -18.19 8.57
C LEU A 70 7.24 -17.41 7.28
N ASP A 71 6.15 -16.97 6.66
CA ASP A 71 6.22 -16.09 5.51
C ASP A 71 6.41 -14.63 5.95
N GLU A 72 7.07 -13.82 5.12
CA GLU A 72 7.49 -12.45 5.42
C GLU A 72 8.28 -12.34 6.74
N SER A 73 9.11 -13.35 7.04
CA SER A 73 9.83 -13.47 8.32
C SER A 73 10.85 -12.36 8.58
N SER A 74 11.27 -11.64 7.54
CA SER A 74 12.09 -10.41 7.65
C SER A 74 11.33 -9.20 8.21
N GLN A 75 10.00 -9.32 8.44
CA GLN A 75 9.15 -8.29 9.00
C GLN A 75 8.56 -8.65 10.36
N ILE A 76 8.87 -9.83 10.86
CA ILE A 76 8.37 -10.32 12.13
C ILE A 76 9.46 -10.13 13.18
N THR A 77 9.14 -9.47 14.29
CA THR A 77 10.08 -9.37 15.41
C THR A 77 10.46 -10.77 15.92
N GLU A 78 11.70 -10.95 16.37
CA GLU A 78 12.16 -12.27 16.81
C GLU A 78 11.27 -12.90 17.89
N PRO A 79 10.85 -12.19 18.96
CA PRO A 79 9.95 -12.76 19.95
C PRO A 79 8.62 -13.25 19.36
N LEU A 80 8.07 -12.54 18.39
CA LEU A 80 6.81 -12.94 17.75
C LEU A 80 6.99 -14.15 16.81
N SER A 81 8.17 -14.29 16.18
CA SER A 81 8.51 -15.46 15.36
C SER A 81 8.57 -16.75 16.18
N LEU A 82 8.99 -16.65 17.45
CA LEU A 82 9.11 -17.82 18.34
C LEU A 82 7.75 -18.37 18.79
N VAL A 83 6.69 -17.56 18.77
CA VAL A 83 5.36 -18.00 19.26
C VAL A 83 4.84 -19.22 18.48
N PRO A 84 4.72 -19.20 17.12
CA PRO A 84 4.27 -20.39 16.39
C PRO A 84 5.25 -21.56 16.51
N ILE A 85 6.56 -21.32 16.56
CA ILE A 85 7.58 -22.37 16.64
C ILE A 85 7.44 -23.16 17.96
N VAL A 86 7.35 -22.44 19.09
CA VAL A 86 7.25 -23.05 20.41
C VAL A 86 5.88 -23.73 20.62
N LYS A 87 4.81 -23.06 20.18
CA LYS A 87 3.44 -23.56 20.37
C LYS A 87 3.12 -24.82 19.56
N SER A 88 3.69 -24.94 18.35
CA SER A 88 3.44 -26.08 17.48
C SER A 88 4.28 -27.30 17.79
N SER A 89 5.34 -27.19 18.61
CA SER A 89 6.33 -28.26 18.83
C SER A 89 6.91 -28.83 17.52
N CYS A 90 7.11 -27.98 16.52
CA CYS A 90 7.51 -28.40 15.18
C CYS A 90 8.92 -29.01 15.13
N HIS A 91 9.12 -29.99 14.26
CA HIS A 91 10.44 -30.56 13.97
C HIS A 91 11.20 -29.76 12.92
N HIS A 92 10.47 -29.07 12.01
CA HIS A 92 11.05 -28.28 10.92
C HIS A 92 10.46 -26.88 10.90
N CYS A 93 11.32 -25.89 10.74
CA CYS A 93 10.91 -24.50 10.58
C CYS A 93 11.53 -23.93 9.29
N LEU A 94 10.68 -23.36 8.43
CA LEU A 94 11.09 -22.66 7.22
C LEU A 94 10.80 -21.16 7.38
N LEU A 95 11.85 -20.35 7.26
CA LEU A 95 11.76 -18.89 7.26
C LEU A 95 11.83 -18.39 5.82
N VAL A 96 10.78 -17.73 5.37
CA VAL A 96 10.71 -17.08 4.04
C VAL A 96 10.64 -15.58 4.26
N GLY A 97 11.48 -14.81 3.56
CA GLY A 97 11.51 -13.36 3.72
C GLY A 97 12.54 -12.68 2.85
N ASP A 98 12.46 -11.37 2.79
CA ASP A 98 13.39 -10.54 2.02
C ASP A 98 13.94 -9.39 2.88
N PRO A 99 15.21 -9.45 3.32
CA PRO A 99 15.80 -8.41 4.17
C PRO A 99 16.02 -7.07 3.43
N LYS A 100 15.81 -7.03 2.10
CA LYS A 100 15.84 -5.81 1.29
C LYS A 100 14.50 -5.08 1.27
N GLN A 101 13.42 -5.73 1.73
CA GLN A 101 12.10 -5.13 1.93
C GLN A 101 11.95 -4.59 3.36
N LEU A 102 10.72 -4.23 3.76
CA LEU A 102 10.46 -3.55 5.02
C LEU A 102 10.88 -4.38 6.25
N PRO A 103 11.45 -3.74 7.28
CA PRO A 103 11.71 -4.37 8.57
C PRO A 103 10.42 -4.39 9.42
N PRO A 104 10.42 -5.07 10.58
CA PRO A 104 9.35 -4.98 11.56
C PRO A 104 9.06 -3.52 11.94
N VAL A 105 7.77 -3.17 12.10
CA VAL A 105 7.36 -1.87 12.64
C VAL A 105 7.44 -1.93 14.15
N VAL A 106 8.38 -1.22 14.75
CA VAL A 106 8.62 -1.20 16.20
C VAL A 106 8.63 0.23 16.71
N GLN A 107 7.90 0.49 17.77
CA GLN A 107 7.77 1.84 18.36
C GLN A 107 8.76 2.08 19.52
N THR A 108 9.19 1.05 20.21
CA THR A 108 9.86 1.18 21.52
C THR A 108 11.36 0.92 21.53
N SER A 109 11.87 0.04 20.65
CA SER A 109 13.29 -0.29 20.67
C SER A 109 13.79 -0.68 19.28
N ALA A 110 14.85 -0.01 18.81
CA ALA A 110 15.52 -0.34 17.55
C ALA A 110 16.09 -1.78 17.54
N ALA A 111 16.42 -2.35 18.69
CA ALA A 111 16.92 -3.73 18.79
C ALA A 111 15.88 -4.76 18.32
N LEU A 112 14.58 -4.49 18.48
CA LEU A 112 13.51 -5.37 18.02
C LEU A 112 13.30 -5.34 16.49
N THR A 113 13.94 -4.46 15.75
CA THR A 113 13.93 -4.48 14.28
C THR A 113 14.82 -5.57 13.71
N TYR A 114 15.73 -6.16 14.52
CA TYR A 114 16.53 -7.29 14.13
C TYR A 114 15.73 -8.58 14.28
N THR A 115 15.58 -9.30 13.17
CA THR A 115 14.65 -10.43 13.06
C THR A 115 15.35 -11.77 13.27
N LEU A 116 14.56 -12.80 13.62
CA LEU A 116 15.06 -14.19 13.65
C LEU A 116 15.67 -14.59 12.31
N PHE A 117 15.07 -14.16 11.19
CA PHE A 117 15.57 -14.40 9.84
C PHE A 117 16.98 -13.82 9.65
N GLU A 118 17.18 -12.54 9.98
CA GLU A 118 18.48 -11.89 9.85
C GLU A 118 19.54 -12.51 10.77
N ARG A 119 19.16 -12.86 11.99
CA ARG A 119 20.07 -13.49 12.95
C ARG A 119 20.55 -14.86 12.48
N LEU A 120 19.64 -15.70 12.00
CA LEU A 120 19.98 -17.03 11.52
C LEU A 120 20.77 -16.99 10.20
N ALA A 121 20.52 -16.00 9.37
CA ALA A 121 21.25 -15.80 8.11
C ALA A 121 22.77 -15.53 8.30
N ILE A 122 23.22 -15.21 9.51
CA ILE A 122 24.64 -15.07 9.83
C ILE A 122 25.33 -16.42 9.90
N SER A 123 24.65 -17.41 10.50
CA SER A 123 25.22 -18.76 10.73
C SER A 123 24.79 -19.78 9.66
N HIS A 124 23.71 -19.50 8.95
CA HIS A 124 23.14 -20.37 7.93
C HIS A 124 22.93 -19.56 6.65
N GLU A 125 23.66 -19.89 5.60
CA GLU A 125 23.49 -19.18 4.33
C GLU A 125 22.08 -19.45 3.76
N PRO A 126 21.26 -18.39 3.55
CA PRO A 126 19.89 -18.59 3.04
C PRO A 126 19.89 -18.95 1.57
N THR A 127 19.03 -19.87 1.17
CA THR A 127 18.76 -20.15 -0.24
C THR A 127 18.09 -18.93 -0.88
N ARG A 128 18.63 -18.42 -1.97
CA ARG A 128 18.13 -17.24 -2.66
C ARG A 128 17.28 -17.60 -3.86
N LEU A 129 16.04 -17.09 -3.88
CA LEU A 129 15.18 -17.15 -5.04
C LEU A 129 15.54 -15.97 -5.97
N VAL A 130 16.26 -16.25 -7.03
CA VAL A 130 16.79 -15.23 -7.95
C VAL A 130 15.89 -14.88 -9.11
N LYS A 131 14.83 -15.63 -9.36
CA LYS A 131 13.85 -15.36 -10.43
C LYS A 131 12.57 -14.76 -9.87
N GLN A 132 12.18 -13.61 -10.39
CA GLN A 132 10.88 -12.98 -10.13
C GLN A 132 9.92 -13.22 -11.32
N TYR A 133 8.61 -13.33 -11.00
CA TYR A 133 7.54 -13.59 -11.98
C TYR A 133 6.42 -12.53 -11.89
N ARG A 134 6.67 -11.38 -11.30
CA ARG A 134 5.69 -10.32 -11.07
C ARG A 134 5.85 -9.16 -12.04
N CYS A 135 7.00 -8.51 -11.96
CA CYS A 135 7.24 -7.23 -12.62
C CYS A 135 7.68 -7.39 -14.06
N HIS A 136 7.29 -6.43 -14.90
CA HIS A 136 7.87 -6.26 -16.23
C HIS A 136 9.41 -6.32 -16.18
N PRO A 137 10.10 -6.95 -17.14
CA PRO A 137 11.55 -7.15 -17.10
C PRO A 137 12.37 -5.88 -16.85
N LYS A 138 11.97 -4.73 -17.42
CA LYS A 138 12.64 -3.45 -17.20
C LYS A 138 12.51 -2.96 -15.76
N ILE A 139 11.32 -3.06 -15.16
CA ILE A 139 11.10 -2.68 -13.74
C ILE A 139 11.95 -3.58 -12.84
N ALA A 140 11.94 -4.89 -13.10
CA ALA A 140 12.74 -5.87 -12.38
C ALA A 140 14.25 -5.62 -12.51
N SER A 141 14.73 -5.24 -13.69
CA SER A 141 16.15 -4.93 -13.93
C SER A 141 16.61 -3.71 -13.11
N VAL A 142 15.82 -2.63 -13.08
CA VAL A 142 16.14 -1.45 -12.26
C VAL A 142 16.12 -1.79 -10.78
N ALA A 143 15.14 -2.56 -10.31
CA ALA A 143 15.07 -3.02 -8.91
C ALA A 143 16.27 -3.93 -8.58
N SER A 144 16.65 -4.84 -9.48
CA SER A 144 17.81 -5.71 -9.36
C SER A 144 19.10 -4.91 -9.16
N LYS A 145 19.31 -3.90 -10.00
CA LYS A 145 20.45 -3.00 -9.94
C LYS A 145 20.51 -2.20 -8.64
N LEU A 146 19.38 -1.69 -8.18
CA LEU A 146 19.31 -0.81 -7.02
C LEU A 146 19.38 -1.55 -5.69
N PHE A 147 18.79 -2.74 -5.57
CA PHE A 147 18.54 -3.40 -4.29
C PHE A 147 19.15 -4.79 -4.17
N TYR A 148 19.38 -5.50 -5.28
CA TYR A 148 19.76 -6.91 -5.30
C TYR A 148 21.10 -7.17 -6.01
N ASN A 149 21.96 -6.16 -6.14
CA ASN A 149 23.31 -6.29 -6.73
C ASN A 149 23.33 -6.97 -8.11
N ASN A 150 22.30 -6.71 -8.94
CA ASN A 150 22.08 -7.34 -10.26
C ASN A 150 21.90 -8.87 -10.23
N THR A 151 21.53 -9.45 -9.08
CA THR A 151 21.34 -10.91 -8.97
C THR A 151 19.91 -11.34 -9.30
N LEU A 152 18.91 -10.44 -9.18
CA LEU A 152 17.53 -10.76 -9.48
C LEU A 152 17.30 -10.78 -11.00
N GLN A 153 16.73 -11.88 -11.49
CA GLN A 153 16.43 -12.12 -12.90
C GLN A 153 14.92 -12.08 -13.14
N SER A 154 14.49 -11.72 -14.34
CA SER A 154 13.09 -11.83 -14.73
C SER A 154 12.81 -13.23 -15.26
N GLY A 155 11.76 -13.86 -14.73
CA GLY A 155 11.13 -15.05 -15.31
C GLY A 155 9.85 -14.71 -16.08
N VAL A 156 9.58 -13.41 -16.26
CA VAL A 156 8.44 -12.90 -17.03
C VAL A 156 8.96 -12.48 -18.40
N ASP A 157 8.34 -13.02 -19.44
CA ASP A 157 8.64 -12.71 -20.84
C ASP A 157 7.41 -12.10 -21.50
N ASN A 158 7.63 -11.21 -22.48
CA ASN A 158 6.59 -10.65 -23.36
C ASN A 158 5.42 -9.94 -22.67
N VAL A 159 5.68 -9.25 -21.57
CA VAL A 159 4.69 -8.39 -20.91
C VAL A 159 4.78 -6.99 -21.53
N SER A 160 3.69 -6.54 -22.15
CA SER A 160 3.59 -5.18 -22.69
C SER A 160 3.25 -4.18 -21.60
N PRO A 161 3.83 -2.96 -21.62
CA PRO A 161 3.35 -1.84 -20.83
C PRO A 161 1.87 -1.56 -21.10
N ILE A 162 1.21 -0.87 -20.17
CA ILE A 162 -0.19 -0.44 -20.34
C ILE A 162 -0.25 0.76 -21.28
N PHE A 163 0.69 1.69 -21.12
CA PHE A 163 0.76 2.93 -21.89
C PHE A 163 2.12 3.08 -22.54
N GLY A 164 2.09 3.31 -23.86
CA GLY A 164 3.31 3.51 -24.67
C GLY A 164 4.22 2.30 -24.70
N SER A 165 5.48 2.53 -25.02
CA SER A 165 6.52 1.50 -25.14
C SER A 165 7.36 1.32 -23.87
N ASP A 166 7.21 2.19 -22.87
CA ASP A 166 8.03 2.18 -21.66
C ASP A 166 7.21 1.84 -20.41
N PRO A 167 7.55 0.77 -19.67
CA PRO A 167 6.86 0.39 -18.43
C PRO A 167 7.16 1.33 -17.27
N MET A 168 8.14 2.20 -17.39
CA MET A 168 8.53 3.17 -16.37
C MET A 168 8.36 4.59 -16.87
N ILE A 169 7.51 5.37 -16.20
CA ILE A 169 7.26 6.77 -16.50
C ILE A 169 7.62 7.61 -15.28
N PHE A 170 8.32 8.70 -15.48
CA PHE A 170 8.55 9.72 -14.47
C PHE A 170 7.83 11.00 -14.86
N VAL A 171 7.01 11.53 -13.95
CA VAL A 171 6.27 12.79 -14.15
C VAL A 171 6.88 13.86 -13.24
N ASP A 172 7.43 14.90 -13.86
CA ASP A 172 8.05 16.02 -13.15
C ASP A 172 7.01 17.07 -12.74
N VAL A 173 6.81 17.22 -11.43
CA VAL A 173 5.91 18.21 -10.82
C VAL A 173 6.74 19.26 -10.08
N PHE A 174 7.09 20.34 -10.78
CA PHE A 174 8.02 21.35 -10.26
C PHE A 174 7.36 22.47 -9.42
N ARG A 175 6.04 22.67 -9.49
CA ARG A 175 5.33 23.75 -8.77
C ARG A 175 4.71 23.33 -7.44
N GLY A 176 4.86 22.08 -7.02
CA GLY A 176 4.26 21.57 -5.79
C GLY A 176 4.95 22.11 -4.53
N ARG A 177 4.18 22.45 -3.49
CA ARG A 177 4.69 22.73 -2.14
C ARG A 177 4.33 21.60 -1.21
N SER A 178 5.27 21.20 -0.37
CA SER A 178 5.00 20.22 0.69
C SER A 178 4.39 20.94 1.90
N GLY A 179 3.21 20.54 2.35
CA GLY A 179 2.58 21.07 3.56
C GLY A 179 3.37 20.72 4.84
N ALA A 180 3.26 21.56 5.88
CA ALA A 180 4.18 21.55 7.02
C ALA A 180 3.65 20.91 8.33
N ASN A 181 2.47 20.32 8.36
CA ASN A 181 1.84 19.85 9.61
C ASN A 181 2.11 18.36 9.90
N GLY A 182 3.31 18.02 10.34
CA GLY A 182 3.68 16.68 10.85
C GLY A 182 3.74 15.55 9.82
N SER A 183 2.78 15.47 8.89
CA SER A 183 2.77 14.56 7.75
C SER A 183 2.66 15.38 6.48
N LEU A 184 3.63 15.21 5.57
CA LEU A 184 3.72 16.00 4.34
C LEU A 184 2.63 15.62 3.33
N SER A 185 2.18 16.63 2.56
CA SER A 185 1.31 16.45 1.40
C SER A 185 1.67 17.45 0.30
N ASN A 186 1.44 17.07 -0.95
CA ASN A 186 1.69 17.88 -2.13
C ASN A 186 0.44 17.86 -3.03
N GLU A 187 -0.24 18.98 -3.09
CA GLU A 187 -1.52 19.09 -3.80
C GLU A 187 -1.35 18.89 -5.31
N MET A 188 -0.27 19.39 -5.89
CA MET A 188 -0.02 19.26 -7.34
C MET A 188 0.24 17.80 -7.72
N GLU A 189 1.02 17.07 -6.91
CA GLU A 189 1.19 15.63 -7.12
C GLU A 189 -0.13 14.87 -6.95
N ALA A 190 -0.97 15.25 -5.96
CA ALA A 190 -2.27 14.61 -5.76
C ALA A 190 -3.21 14.83 -6.95
N ARG A 191 -3.25 16.05 -7.51
CA ARG A 191 -4.02 16.36 -8.73
C ARG A 191 -3.51 15.56 -9.94
N GLU A 192 -2.20 15.47 -10.10
CA GLU A 192 -1.58 14.69 -11.18
C GLU A 192 -1.89 13.19 -11.04
N ILE A 193 -1.83 12.63 -9.85
CA ILE A 193 -2.25 11.24 -9.56
C ILE A 193 -3.71 11.02 -9.99
N CYS A 194 -4.63 11.91 -9.58
CA CYS A 194 -6.04 11.79 -9.93
C CYS A 194 -6.27 11.90 -11.45
N ALA A 195 -5.51 12.77 -12.13
CA ALA A 195 -5.56 12.88 -13.57
C ALA A 195 -5.08 11.60 -14.27
N TRP A 196 -4.01 10.98 -13.78
CA TRP A 196 -3.52 9.69 -14.28
C TRP A 196 -4.54 8.56 -14.06
N ILE A 197 -5.18 8.49 -12.90
CA ILE A 197 -6.20 7.49 -12.58
C ILE A 197 -7.38 7.64 -13.56
N LYS A 198 -7.91 8.86 -13.72
CA LYS A 198 -9.01 9.14 -14.65
C LYS A 198 -8.64 8.75 -16.08
N PHE A 199 -7.46 9.15 -16.55
CA PHE A 199 -6.97 8.78 -17.86
C PHE A 199 -6.86 7.27 -18.04
N ALA A 200 -6.30 6.55 -17.06
CA ALA A 200 -6.10 5.12 -17.14
C ALA A 200 -7.44 4.37 -17.25
N ILE A 201 -8.43 4.76 -16.48
CA ILE A 201 -9.77 4.15 -16.50
C ILE A 201 -10.52 4.52 -17.78
N CYS A 202 -10.55 5.81 -18.16
CA CYS A 202 -11.23 6.26 -19.38
C CYS A 202 -10.62 5.67 -20.66
N SER A 203 -9.37 5.22 -20.62
CA SER A 203 -8.74 4.53 -21.76
C SER A 203 -9.16 3.08 -21.92
N GLU A 204 -9.94 2.54 -20.97
CA GLU A 204 -10.38 1.13 -20.89
C GLU A 204 -9.23 0.10 -20.91
N LYS A 205 -7.97 0.55 -20.68
CA LYS A 205 -6.78 -0.32 -20.69
C LYS A 205 -6.53 -0.99 -19.35
N VAL A 206 -7.12 -0.47 -18.27
CA VAL A 206 -6.96 -0.96 -16.91
C VAL A 206 -8.20 -0.65 -16.08
N ASN A 207 -8.64 -1.59 -15.27
CA ASN A 207 -9.76 -1.43 -14.34
C ASN A 207 -9.29 -0.73 -13.05
N ALA A 208 -10.24 -0.14 -12.31
CA ALA A 208 -9.92 0.54 -11.04
C ALA A 208 -9.22 -0.38 -10.02
N GLU A 209 -9.62 -1.64 -9.94
CA GLU A 209 -9.03 -2.64 -9.04
C GLU A 209 -7.59 -3.03 -9.40
N GLU A 210 -7.18 -2.80 -10.64
CA GLU A 210 -5.83 -3.07 -11.15
C GLU A 210 -4.87 -1.89 -10.92
N LEU A 211 -5.40 -0.77 -10.40
CA LEU A 211 -4.64 0.42 -10.05
C LEU A 211 -4.26 0.44 -8.58
N GLY A 212 -3.07 0.94 -8.29
CA GLY A 212 -2.63 1.22 -6.93
C GLY A 212 -1.86 2.53 -6.85
N VAL A 213 -2.05 3.25 -5.75
CA VAL A 213 -1.32 4.47 -5.44
C VAL A 213 -0.54 4.29 -4.15
N ILE A 214 0.75 4.54 -4.23
CA ILE A 214 1.67 4.41 -3.09
C ILE A 214 2.29 5.77 -2.79
N THR A 215 2.32 6.15 -1.53
CA THR A 215 2.98 7.37 -1.06
C THR A 215 3.67 7.12 0.28
N PRO A 216 4.75 7.82 0.62
CA PRO A 216 5.39 7.69 1.93
C PRO A 216 4.59 8.32 3.09
N TYR A 217 3.58 9.18 2.80
CA TYR A 217 2.88 9.97 3.81
C TYR A 217 1.37 9.72 3.82
N ILE A 218 0.82 9.45 5.00
CA ILE A 218 -0.62 9.20 5.18
C ILE A 218 -1.49 10.41 4.79
N SER A 219 -0.99 11.64 5.03
CA SER A 219 -1.70 12.87 4.64
C SER A 219 -1.85 12.98 3.13
N GLN A 220 -0.86 12.55 2.36
CA GLN A 220 -0.94 12.50 0.90
C GLN A 220 -1.97 11.47 0.42
N ALA A 221 -1.99 10.28 1.03
CA ALA A 221 -2.98 9.28 0.70
C ALA A 221 -4.42 9.77 0.97
N ARG A 222 -4.63 10.48 2.08
CA ARG A 222 -5.93 11.11 2.41
C ARG A 222 -6.28 12.22 1.42
N LEU A 223 -5.32 13.03 1.02
CA LEU A 223 -5.52 14.12 0.05
C LEU A 223 -5.92 13.57 -1.32
N ILE A 224 -5.23 12.54 -1.80
CA ILE A 224 -5.54 11.88 -3.07
C ILE A 224 -6.97 11.31 -3.04
N ARG A 225 -7.36 10.60 -1.98
CA ARG A 225 -8.73 10.08 -1.84
C ARG A 225 -9.78 11.20 -1.87
N ARG A 226 -9.51 12.33 -1.19
CA ARG A 226 -10.39 13.50 -1.23
C ARG A 226 -10.56 14.05 -2.64
N PHE A 227 -9.49 14.12 -3.43
CA PHE A 227 -9.54 14.63 -4.81
C PHE A 227 -10.16 13.64 -5.80
N LEU A 228 -10.14 12.35 -5.53
CA LEU A 228 -10.90 11.37 -6.31
C LEU A 228 -12.41 11.63 -6.19
N GLY A 229 -12.90 11.98 -4.99
CA GLY A 229 -14.26 12.47 -4.75
C GLY A 229 -15.38 11.45 -4.97
N ASP A 230 -15.13 10.40 -5.71
CA ASP A 230 -16.07 9.31 -6.03
C ASP A 230 -15.85 8.16 -5.04
N GLU A 231 -16.89 7.83 -4.26
CA GLU A 231 -16.79 6.80 -3.21
C GLU A 231 -16.55 5.41 -3.80
N ASP A 232 -17.19 5.06 -4.90
CA ASP A 232 -17.05 3.75 -5.55
C ASP A 232 -15.65 3.60 -6.16
N LEU A 233 -15.15 4.65 -6.80
CA LEU A 233 -13.80 4.70 -7.34
C LEU A 233 -12.75 4.63 -6.21
N CYS A 234 -12.98 5.36 -5.11
CA CYS A 234 -12.10 5.31 -3.93
C CYS A 234 -12.10 3.95 -3.24
N ALA A 235 -13.21 3.22 -3.28
CA ALA A 235 -13.31 1.87 -2.72
C ALA A 235 -12.56 0.83 -3.56
N SER A 236 -12.54 1.01 -4.87
CA SER A 236 -11.92 0.06 -5.82
C SER A 236 -10.41 0.26 -5.93
N ILE A 237 -9.91 1.50 -5.86
CA ILE A 237 -8.47 1.81 -5.98
C ILE A 237 -7.80 1.79 -4.62
N VAL A 238 -6.72 1.01 -4.48
CA VAL A 238 -5.92 1.03 -3.25
C VAL A 238 -4.99 2.24 -3.25
N VAL A 239 -5.30 3.23 -2.41
CA VAL A 239 -4.45 4.39 -2.14
C VAL A 239 -3.90 4.28 -0.73
N SER A 240 -2.61 4.02 -0.53
CA SER A 240 -2.06 3.78 0.81
C SER A 240 -0.59 4.17 0.96
N THR A 241 -0.08 4.04 2.17
CA THR A 241 1.37 4.16 2.40
C THR A 241 2.09 2.90 1.94
N VAL A 242 3.41 3.00 1.75
CA VAL A 242 4.26 1.86 1.35
C VAL A 242 4.08 0.69 2.32
N ASP A 243 4.10 0.99 3.62
CA ASP A 243 4.00 -0.02 4.68
C ASP A 243 2.65 -0.77 4.63
N SER A 244 1.56 -0.06 4.30
CA SER A 244 0.21 -0.65 4.17
C SER A 244 -0.03 -1.33 2.82
N PHE A 245 0.81 -1.09 1.81
CA PHE A 245 0.69 -1.71 0.48
C PHE A 245 1.45 -3.03 0.38
N GLN A 246 2.17 -3.40 1.43
CA GLN A 246 2.95 -4.61 1.44
C GLN A 246 2.06 -5.87 1.27
N GLY A 247 2.57 -6.89 0.57
CA GLY A 247 1.79 -8.07 0.18
C GLY A 247 0.84 -7.87 -1.01
N ALA A 248 0.45 -6.62 -1.32
CA ALA A 248 -0.37 -6.30 -2.48
C ALA A 248 0.48 -6.07 -3.75
N GLU A 249 -0.13 -6.24 -4.90
CA GLU A 249 0.45 -5.94 -6.21
C GLU A 249 -0.65 -5.50 -7.17
N ARG A 250 -0.34 -4.68 -8.17
CA ARG A 250 -1.29 -4.18 -9.16
C ARG A 250 -0.66 -4.16 -10.55
N GLU A 251 -1.49 -4.15 -11.58
CA GLU A 251 -1.03 -4.02 -12.96
C GLU A 251 -0.32 -2.67 -13.17
N MET A 252 -0.87 -1.60 -12.60
CA MET A 252 -0.29 -0.26 -12.62
C MET A 252 -0.14 0.30 -11.22
N ILE A 253 1.03 0.83 -10.92
CA ILE A 253 1.33 1.55 -9.68
C ILE A 253 1.72 2.98 -9.99
N LEU A 254 1.10 3.91 -9.25
CA LEU A 254 1.45 5.32 -9.22
C LEU A 254 2.12 5.63 -7.88
N ILE A 255 3.32 6.20 -7.90
CA ILE A 255 4.05 6.62 -6.70
C ILE A 255 4.05 8.14 -6.62
N SER A 256 3.49 8.71 -5.53
CA SER A 256 3.62 10.12 -5.18
C SER A 256 4.74 10.27 -4.17
N THR A 257 5.78 11.03 -4.52
CA THR A 257 6.95 11.23 -3.64
C THR A 257 6.73 12.34 -2.62
N VAL A 258 5.81 13.26 -2.87
CA VAL A 258 5.46 14.44 -2.03
C VAL A 258 6.59 15.47 -1.97
N ILE A 259 7.75 15.19 -2.50
CA ILE A 259 8.95 16.01 -2.39
C ILE A 259 8.87 17.22 -3.34
N SER A 260 9.08 18.41 -2.80
CA SER A 260 9.18 19.67 -3.54
C SER A 260 10.61 20.22 -3.58
N SER A 261 10.81 21.37 -4.23
CA SER A 261 12.10 22.08 -4.29
C SER A 261 12.62 22.50 -2.91
N GLU A 262 11.69 22.76 -1.96
CA GLU A 262 11.99 23.21 -0.58
C GLU A 262 12.23 22.06 0.40
N ALA A 263 12.24 20.82 -0.08
CA ALA A 263 12.36 19.65 0.78
C ALA A 263 13.68 19.60 1.53
N SER A 264 13.61 19.29 2.82
CA SER A 264 14.78 19.10 3.68
C SER A 264 15.57 17.82 3.27
N LYS A 265 16.85 17.77 3.67
CA LYS A 265 17.65 16.55 3.51
C LYS A 265 17.03 15.34 4.23
N ALA A 266 16.37 15.58 5.38
CA ALA A 266 15.69 14.52 6.14
C ALA A 266 14.48 13.98 5.39
N SER A 267 13.65 14.85 4.78
CA SER A 267 12.52 14.45 3.94
C SER A 267 12.97 13.63 2.72
N LEU A 268 14.01 14.09 2.04
CA LEU A 268 14.58 13.33 0.92
C LEU A 268 15.11 11.97 1.36
N LYS A 269 15.82 11.88 2.50
CA LYS A 269 16.32 10.61 3.06
C LYS A 269 15.18 9.65 3.40
N PHE A 270 14.05 10.17 3.90
CA PHE A 270 12.88 9.37 4.24
C PHE A 270 12.22 8.77 3.00
N VAL A 271 11.99 9.56 1.94
CA VAL A 271 11.34 9.06 0.71
C VAL A 271 12.28 8.18 -0.13
N SER A 272 13.59 8.35 0.02
CA SER A 272 14.60 7.51 -0.65
C SER A 272 15.08 6.35 0.22
N ASP A 273 14.36 6.01 1.30
CA ASP A 273 14.64 4.81 2.08
C ASP A 273 14.68 3.57 1.18
N SER A 274 15.78 2.81 1.25
CA SER A 274 16.04 1.72 0.32
C SER A 274 14.99 0.63 0.37
N LYS A 275 14.54 0.28 1.57
CA LYS A 275 13.60 -0.81 1.79
C LYS A 275 12.18 -0.42 1.33
N ARG A 276 11.75 0.81 1.66
CA ARG A 276 10.46 1.36 1.20
C ARG A 276 10.42 1.51 -0.32
N LEU A 277 11.47 2.03 -0.91
CA LEU A 277 11.53 2.24 -2.35
C LEU A 277 11.56 0.90 -3.11
N CYS A 278 12.27 -0.11 -2.58
CA CYS A 278 12.26 -1.46 -3.10
C CYS A 278 10.82 -2.03 -3.14
N VAL A 279 10.11 -1.95 -2.02
CA VAL A 279 8.71 -2.40 -1.94
C VAL A 279 7.84 -1.63 -2.92
N ALA A 280 7.88 -0.30 -2.90
CA ALA A 280 7.00 0.53 -3.73
C ALA A 280 7.16 0.23 -5.24
N MET A 281 8.40 0.12 -5.73
CA MET A 281 8.67 -0.16 -7.14
C MET A 281 8.22 -1.55 -7.56
N THR A 282 8.44 -2.55 -6.70
CA THR A 282 8.17 -3.95 -7.03
C THR A 282 6.72 -4.38 -6.83
N ARG A 283 5.82 -3.43 -6.56
CA ARG A 283 4.36 -3.68 -6.55
C ARG A 283 3.73 -3.58 -7.94
N ALA A 284 4.42 -2.95 -8.90
CA ALA A 284 3.94 -2.79 -10.27
C ALA A 284 4.22 -4.04 -11.11
N LYS A 285 3.18 -4.60 -11.73
CA LYS A 285 3.35 -5.72 -12.68
C LYS A 285 3.76 -5.22 -14.05
N ARG A 286 3.00 -4.29 -14.64
CA ARG A 286 3.16 -3.86 -16.03
C ARG A 286 3.59 -2.42 -16.18
N GLN A 287 3.11 -1.52 -15.31
CA GLN A 287 3.35 -0.09 -15.44
C GLN A 287 3.69 0.55 -14.09
N LEU A 288 4.79 1.27 -14.05
CA LEU A 288 5.20 2.09 -12.91
C LEU A 288 5.25 3.56 -13.31
N VAL A 289 4.50 4.41 -12.62
CA VAL A 289 4.53 5.88 -12.79
C VAL A 289 5.02 6.50 -11.51
N VAL A 290 6.13 7.23 -11.55
CA VAL A 290 6.69 7.94 -10.39
C VAL A 290 6.47 9.43 -10.61
N ILE A 291 5.84 10.09 -9.64
CA ILE A 291 5.45 11.50 -9.71
C ILE A 291 6.17 12.28 -8.61
N GLY A 292 6.85 13.37 -8.96
CA GLY A 292 7.57 14.19 -7.99
C GLY A 292 8.47 15.25 -8.61
N HIS A 293 9.17 16.03 -7.78
CA HIS A 293 10.06 17.10 -8.20
C HIS A 293 11.42 16.55 -8.64
N ARG A 294 11.69 16.57 -9.93
CA ARG A 294 12.87 15.97 -10.58
C ARG A 294 14.19 16.41 -9.97
N ASP A 295 14.45 17.71 -9.86
CA ASP A 295 15.75 18.24 -9.46
C ASP A 295 16.08 17.87 -8.01
N THR A 296 15.09 17.80 -7.14
CA THR A 296 15.26 17.37 -5.76
C THR A 296 15.51 15.86 -5.66
N LEU A 297 14.74 15.06 -6.38
CA LEU A 297 14.88 13.61 -6.37
C LEU A 297 16.20 13.15 -7.01
N MET A 298 16.68 13.83 -8.03
CA MET A 298 17.98 13.58 -8.68
C MET A 298 19.19 13.72 -7.72
N ARG A 299 19.02 14.33 -6.54
CA ARG A 299 20.06 14.39 -5.50
C ARG A 299 20.29 13.03 -4.85
N ASP A 300 19.29 12.13 -4.82
CA ASP A 300 19.46 10.75 -4.37
C ASP A 300 19.89 9.81 -5.51
N ARG A 301 20.80 8.88 -5.23
CA ARG A 301 21.32 7.94 -6.22
C ARG A 301 20.27 7.02 -6.80
N ARG A 302 19.29 6.57 -5.99
CA ARG A 302 18.26 5.60 -6.38
C ARG A 302 17.25 6.27 -7.29
N TYR A 303 16.74 7.43 -6.91
CA TYR A 303 15.82 8.19 -7.75
C TYR A 303 16.47 8.65 -9.05
N ARG A 304 17.78 8.98 -9.03
CA ARG A 304 18.53 9.29 -10.25
C ARG A 304 18.52 8.13 -11.24
N GLU A 305 18.70 6.90 -10.75
CA GLU A 305 18.63 5.70 -11.58
C GLU A 305 17.21 5.44 -12.10
N ILE A 306 16.20 5.58 -11.25
CA ILE A 306 14.78 5.43 -11.63
C ILE A 306 14.42 6.44 -12.72
N ILE A 307 14.73 7.72 -12.52
CA ILE A 307 14.42 8.80 -13.47
C ILE A 307 15.13 8.59 -14.81
N ARG A 308 16.43 8.19 -14.79
CA ARG A 308 17.18 7.90 -16.01
C ARG A 308 16.66 6.69 -16.78
N SER A 309 16.08 5.75 -16.07
CA SER A 309 15.48 4.53 -16.65
C SER A 309 14.04 4.71 -17.08
N SER A 310 13.43 5.87 -16.82
CA SER A 310 12.02 6.17 -17.11
C SER A 310 11.87 7.10 -18.32
N LYS A 311 10.75 6.98 -19.03
CA LYS A 311 10.29 8.03 -19.95
C LYS A 311 9.85 9.24 -19.13
N CYS A 312 10.50 10.39 -19.32
CA CYS A 312 10.23 11.60 -18.52
C CYS A 312 9.16 12.46 -19.18
N TRP A 313 8.23 12.98 -18.36
CA TRP A 313 7.15 13.86 -18.75
C TRP A 313 7.06 15.07 -17.83
N SER A 314 6.47 16.17 -18.32
CA SER A 314 6.15 17.34 -17.50
C SER A 314 4.73 17.26 -16.95
N GLY A 315 4.57 17.51 -15.64
CA GLY A 315 3.30 17.46 -14.91
C GLY A 315 2.52 18.78 -14.90
N ASP A 316 2.78 19.73 -15.81
CA ASP A 316 2.24 21.11 -15.78
C ASP A 316 0.84 21.29 -16.36
N GLY A 317 -0.01 20.31 -16.31
CA GLY A 317 -1.29 20.33 -17.03
C GLY A 317 -1.13 20.03 -18.53
N ALA A 318 0.08 20.02 -19.08
CA ALA A 318 0.39 19.47 -20.40
C ALA A 318 0.23 17.95 -20.47
N GLY A 319 0.05 17.31 -19.33
CA GLY A 319 -0.19 15.86 -19.20
C GLY A 319 -1.41 15.35 -19.98
N VAL A 320 -2.36 16.20 -20.35
CA VAL A 320 -3.45 15.81 -21.24
C VAL A 320 -2.96 15.68 -22.69
N ARG A 321 -2.06 16.56 -23.17
CA ARG A 321 -1.51 16.48 -24.54
C ARG A 321 -0.55 15.30 -24.71
N ALA A 322 0.35 15.07 -23.76
CA ALA A 322 1.23 13.91 -23.78
C ALA A 322 0.48 12.57 -23.61
N ARG A 323 -0.70 12.59 -22.99
CA ARG A 323 -1.61 11.43 -22.88
C ARG A 323 -2.26 11.09 -24.22
N VAL A 324 -2.58 12.10 -25.05
CA VAL A 324 -3.09 11.90 -26.42
C VAL A 324 -2.02 11.25 -27.31
N GLU A 325 -0.75 11.64 -27.18
CA GLU A 325 0.35 11.00 -27.93
C GLU A 325 0.55 9.52 -27.59
N LEU A 326 0.28 9.10 -26.35
CA LEU A 326 0.29 7.67 -25.98
C LEU A 326 -0.88 6.88 -26.56
N SER A 327 -2.01 7.51 -26.79
CA SER A 327 -3.16 6.88 -27.43
C SER A 327 -3.00 6.82 -28.95
N SER A 328 -2.20 7.71 -29.55
CA SER A 328 -1.98 7.78 -31.00
C SER A 328 -0.89 6.83 -31.52
N GLU A 329 -0.06 6.23 -30.67
CA GLU A 329 0.82 5.12 -31.07
C GLU A 329 0.05 3.80 -31.36
N VAL A 330 -1.26 3.75 -31.10
CA VAL A 330 -2.17 2.73 -31.63
C VAL A 330 -2.63 3.21 -33.01
N VAL A 331 -2.05 2.67 -34.04
CA VAL A 331 -2.45 2.86 -35.45
C VAL A 331 -3.94 2.54 -35.57
N LEU A 332 -4.78 3.58 -35.59
CA LEU A 332 -6.13 3.52 -36.14
C LEU A 332 -6.02 4.03 -37.59
N GLU A 333 -6.28 3.15 -38.53
CA GLU A 333 -6.51 3.57 -39.91
C GLU A 333 -7.58 4.67 -39.92
N PRO A 334 -7.39 5.77 -40.64
CA PRO A 334 -8.30 6.91 -40.65
C PRO A 334 -9.60 6.50 -41.34
N LYS A 335 -10.68 6.34 -40.59
CA LYS A 335 -12.02 6.53 -41.15
C LYS A 335 -12.27 8.02 -41.27
N GLU A 336 -12.36 8.51 -42.52
CA GLU A 336 -12.76 9.85 -42.81
C GLU A 336 -14.10 10.18 -42.14
N VAL A 337 -14.07 11.12 -41.19
CA VAL A 337 -15.24 11.82 -40.70
C VAL A 337 -14.98 13.30 -40.89
N GLU A 338 -15.85 13.92 -41.67
CA GLU A 338 -15.80 15.34 -42.05
C GLU A 338 -15.73 16.26 -40.83
N THR A 339 -14.72 17.13 -40.86
CA THR A 339 -14.48 18.21 -39.89
C THR A 339 -15.47 19.34 -40.05
N SER A 340 -16.32 19.56 -39.05
CA SER A 340 -16.82 20.92 -38.76
C SER A 340 -17.42 21.02 -37.35
N VAL A 341 -16.64 21.23 -36.32
CA VAL A 341 -17.07 21.85 -35.05
C VAL A 341 -15.86 22.54 -34.41
N LYS A 342 -16.04 23.79 -34.06
CA LYS A 342 -15.05 24.72 -33.53
C LYS A 342 -14.47 24.26 -32.19
N GLU A 343 -13.14 24.22 -32.08
CA GLU A 343 -12.36 23.77 -30.92
C GLU A 343 -12.55 24.59 -29.61
N GLU A 344 -13.20 25.73 -29.67
CA GLU A 344 -13.34 26.67 -28.54
C GLU A 344 -14.48 26.28 -27.53
N THR A 345 -15.38 25.35 -27.88
CA THR A 345 -16.64 25.16 -27.15
C THR A 345 -16.58 24.02 -26.13
N VAL A 346 -15.64 23.10 -26.21
CA VAL A 346 -15.57 21.91 -25.36
C VAL A 346 -14.76 22.18 -24.09
N GLU A 347 -13.69 22.98 -24.22
CA GLU A 347 -12.81 23.31 -23.09
C GLU A 347 -13.50 24.27 -22.10
N ASN A 348 -14.29 25.23 -22.60
CA ASN A 348 -15.08 26.13 -21.75
C ASN A 348 -16.27 25.47 -21.08
N LYS A 349 -16.92 24.50 -21.72
CA LYS A 349 -18.03 23.75 -21.09
C LYS A 349 -17.55 22.84 -19.96
N LEU A 350 -16.38 22.21 -20.11
CA LEU A 350 -15.83 21.35 -19.04
C LEU A 350 -15.36 22.18 -17.82
N LEU A 351 -14.85 23.37 -18.05
CA LEU A 351 -14.45 24.30 -17.00
C LEU A 351 -15.64 24.96 -16.30
N GLU A 352 -16.72 25.25 -17.03
CA GLU A 352 -17.97 25.79 -16.45
C GLU A 352 -18.75 24.71 -15.67
N GLU A 353 -18.82 23.47 -16.13
CA GLU A 353 -19.42 22.36 -15.37
C GLU A 353 -18.62 22.01 -14.11
N LEU A 354 -17.29 22.13 -14.14
CA LEU A 354 -16.45 21.93 -12.95
C LEU A 354 -16.57 23.09 -11.94
N SER A 355 -16.76 24.31 -12.40
CA SER A 355 -16.94 25.48 -11.52
C SER A 355 -18.35 25.58 -10.95
N SER A 356 -19.40 25.25 -11.70
CA SER A 356 -20.79 25.30 -11.22
C SER A 356 -21.10 24.22 -10.18
N ASN A 357 -20.49 23.05 -10.25
CA ASN A 357 -20.64 22.00 -9.22
C ASN A 357 -19.89 22.31 -7.90
N ILE A 358 -18.95 23.26 -7.90
CA ILE A 358 -18.25 23.69 -6.69
C ILE A 358 -19.06 24.74 -5.91
N TYR A 359 -19.93 25.51 -6.58
CA TYR A 359 -20.70 26.60 -5.95
C TYR A 359 -22.16 26.25 -5.61
N ALA A 360 -22.69 25.11 -6.06
CA ALA A 360 -24.08 24.73 -5.86
C ALA A 360 -24.39 23.93 -4.56
N LYS A 361 -23.41 23.70 -3.67
CA LYS A 361 -23.63 23.06 -2.35
C LYS A 361 -23.11 23.91 -1.19
N GLY A 362 -23.41 25.18 -1.21
CA GLY A 362 -23.07 26.10 -0.14
C GLY A 362 -24.31 26.78 0.42
N GLU A 363 -25.22 26.06 1.04
CA GLU A 363 -26.23 26.67 1.95
C GLU A 363 -26.41 25.80 3.20
N GLY A 364 -25.97 26.36 4.32
CA GLY A 364 -26.64 26.31 5.61
C GLY A 364 -26.53 25.05 6.45
N VAL A 365 -25.45 24.86 7.19
CA VAL A 365 -25.52 24.25 8.53
C VAL A 365 -24.72 25.11 9.50
N SER A 366 -25.42 25.72 10.43
CA SER A 366 -24.88 26.45 11.59
C SER A 366 -24.18 25.47 12.53
N LEU A 367 -22.90 25.68 12.76
CA LEU A 367 -22.13 24.98 13.78
C LEU A 367 -22.40 25.64 15.15
N GLU A 368 -23.13 24.96 16.01
CA GLU A 368 -23.09 25.19 17.44
C GLU A 368 -21.71 24.79 17.98
N THR A 369 -21.05 25.72 18.61
CA THR A 369 -19.76 25.58 19.28
C THR A 369 -19.94 24.77 20.56
N ALA A 370 -19.44 23.52 20.58
CA ALA A 370 -19.18 22.81 21.82
C ALA A 370 -17.72 23.09 22.26
N GLU A 371 -17.56 23.68 23.41
CA GLU A 371 -16.25 23.90 24.07
C GLU A 371 -15.64 22.56 24.49
N PRO A 372 -14.32 22.36 24.38
CA PRO A 372 -13.68 21.14 24.87
C PRO A 372 -13.47 21.19 26.37
N GLU A 373 -13.99 20.21 27.10
CA GLU A 373 -13.69 19.97 28.50
C GLU A 373 -12.19 19.76 28.74
N MET A 374 -11.65 20.54 29.68
CA MET A 374 -10.26 20.41 30.12
C MET A 374 -10.05 19.14 30.95
N VAL A 375 -9.14 18.31 30.51
CA VAL A 375 -8.58 17.20 31.32
C VAL A 375 -7.46 17.73 32.20
N PRO A 376 -7.41 17.42 33.51
CA PRO A 376 -6.41 17.96 34.43
C PRO A 376 -5.00 17.44 34.13
N SER A 377 -4.06 18.36 34.04
CA SER A 377 -2.62 18.11 33.95
C SER A 377 -2.07 17.63 35.29
N SER A 378 -1.85 16.36 35.45
CA SER A 378 -0.94 15.83 36.46
C SER A 378 -0.41 14.46 35.97
N ILE A 379 0.86 14.45 35.70
CA ILE A 379 1.88 13.39 35.65
C ILE A 379 2.83 13.65 34.46
N ILE A 380 3.75 14.60 34.66
CA ILE A 380 5.03 14.68 33.97
C ILE A 380 6.10 14.69 35.06
N PRO A 381 6.98 13.70 35.17
CA PRO A 381 8.14 13.79 36.07
C PRO A 381 9.16 14.80 35.51
N SER A 382 9.68 15.65 36.37
CA SER A 382 10.66 16.67 36.06
C SER A 382 12.03 16.07 35.71
N GLN A 383 12.66 16.59 34.67
CA GLN A 383 14.04 16.33 34.26
C GLN A 383 15.05 16.86 35.33
N LYS A 384 15.24 16.12 36.42
CA LYS A 384 16.29 16.46 37.41
C LYS A 384 16.98 15.25 38.06
N GLU A 385 16.68 14.02 37.64
CA GLU A 385 17.29 12.83 38.27
C GLU A 385 18.20 11.98 37.31
N GLU A 386 18.66 12.52 36.20
CA GLU A 386 19.59 11.81 35.27
C GLU A 386 21.05 12.29 35.38
N LYS A 387 21.46 12.88 36.51
CA LYS A 387 22.88 13.35 36.69
C LYS A 387 23.65 12.72 37.85
N GLU A 388 23.13 11.71 38.51
CA GLU A 388 23.82 11.06 39.66
C GLU A 388 24.01 9.54 39.46
N ALA A 389 24.05 9.02 38.23
CA ALA A 389 24.34 7.61 37.96
C ALA A 389 25.55 7.40 37.00
N GLU A 390 26.43 8.39 36.86
CA GLU A 390 27.74 8.27 36.19
C GLU A 390 28.84 8.86 37.09
N GLU A 391 29.09 8.23 38.26
CA GLU A 391 30.36 8.22 38.95
C GLU A 391 30.62 6.82 39.55
#